data_a07f5f58df8bb22b805741c2e26d115c
#
_entry.id   a07f5f58df8bb22b805741c2e26d115c
#
_cell.length_a   1.000
_cell.length_b   1.000
_cell.length_c   1.000
_cell.angle_alpha   90.00
_cell.angle_beta   90.00
_cell.angle_gamma   90.00
#
_symmetry.space_group_name_H-M   'P 1'
#
loop_
_entity.id
_entity.type
_entity.pdbx_description
1 polymer ?
#
loop_
_entity_poly.entity_id
_entity_poly.type
_entity_poly.pdbx_seq_one_letter_code
_entity_poly.pdbx_strand_id
1 'polypeptide(L)'
;MKRKILSLILIFAMLVSLSACQGNKNPTGKDNGKSTVRIASMKGPTSIGLVKLYDDASAEKTSNDYDYKICGTADEIATGLIKGELDAACVPANLASVLYNKTEGRIKIAAVNTLGVLYILSKGIDISSVADLKGQTIYTTGQGTTPEYTLRHILSENNIDPDKDVTIEYMSEAAEVLQKASAMDSAVVMLPEPFVEVAKTKDPAFETVIDLTKEWEKIHDDSSIVTGVLVVSENFASSNENALRTFLDEYKASSENATANIE
;
A
#
# COMPACT_ATOMS: atom_id res chain seq x y z
N MET A 1 -5.29 42.45 -60.58
CA MET A 1 -4.13 42.12 -59.76
C MET A 1 -4.38 42.32 -58.28
N LYS A 2 -4.93 43.42 -57.82
CA LYS A 2 -5.16 43.72 -56.37
C LYS A 2 -6.05 42.68 -55.63
N ARG A 3 -7.07 42.10 -56.27
CA ARG A 3 -7.92 41.07 -55.67
C ARG A 3 -7.22 39.70 -55.45
N LYS A 4 -6.29 39.29 -56.30
CA LYS A 4 -5.53 38.07 -56.19
C LYS A 4 -4.46 38.15 -55.06
N ILE A 5 -3.90 39.31 -54.85
CA ILE A 5 -2.92 39.56 -53.77
C ILE A 5 -3.62 39.54 -52.41
N LEU A 6 -4.85 40.11 -52.34
CA LEU A 6 -5.64 40.11 -51.08
C LEU A 6 -6.06 38.66 -50.70
N SER A 7 -6.40 37.82 -51.63
CA SER A 7 -6.69 36.38 -51.39
C SER A 7 -5.45 35.61 -50.90
N LEU A 8 -4.25 35.89 -51.42
CA LEU A 8 -3.02 35.19 -51.02
C LEU A 8 -2.60 35.62 -49.60
N ILE A 9 -2.80 36.87 -49.18
CA ILE A 9 -2.53 37.34 -47.83
C ILE A 9 -3.52 36.74 -46.83
N LEU A 10 -4.79 36.53 -47.19
CA LEU A 10 -5.78 35.89 -46.31
C LEU A 10 -5.47 34.42 -46.07
N ILE A 11 -4.98 33.70 -47.11
CA ILE A 11 -4.59 32.28 -46.99
C ILE A 11 -3.34 32.14 -46.14
N PHE A 12 -2.39 33.06 -46.25
CA PHE A 12 -1.17 33.04 -45.44
C PHE A 12 -1.44 33.39 -43.97
N ALA A 13 -2.40 34.28 -43.68
CA ALA A 13 -2.86 34.59 -42.32
C ALA A 13 -3.61 33.40 -41.65
N MET A 14 -4.33 32.55 -42.39
CA MET A 14 -4.96 31.35 -41.88
C MET A 14 -3.97 30.22 -41.58
N LEU A 15 -2.83 30.14 -42.27
CA LEU A 15 -1.82 29.12 -42.04
C LEU A 15 -0.95 29.42 -40.79
N VAL A 16 -0.87 30.66 -40.35
CA VAL A 16 -0.14 31.04 -39.15
C VAL A 16 -0.98 30.84 -37.87
N SER A 17 -2.32 30.82 -37.97
CA SER A 17 -3.21 30.60 -36.83
C SER A 17 -3.41 29.14 -36.42
N LEU A 18 -2.91 28.17 -37.19
CA LEU A 18 -2.97 26.73 -36.83
C LEU A 18 -1.78 26.24 -36.00
N SER A 19 -0.74 27.05 -35.82
CA SER A 19 0.42 26.70 -35.00
C SER A 19 0.33 27.15 -33.53
N ALA A 20 -0.77 27.77 -33.11
CA ALA A 20 -0.92 28.36 -31.77
C ALA A 20 -1.77 27.56 -30.80
N CYS A 21 -2.19 26.33 -31.13
CA CYS A 21 -2.97 25.47 -30.22
C CYS A 21 -2.28 24.14 -29.98
N GLN A 22 -1.09 24.17 -29.40
CA GLN A 22 -0.52 23.02 -28.72
C GLN A 22 0.29 23.48 -27.48
N GLY A 23 -0.40 24.28 -26.69
CA GLY A 23 0.05 24.61 -25.33
C GLY A 23 -0.68 23.68 -24.35
N ASN A 24 -0.13 22.53 -24.09
CA ASN A 24 -0.46 21.75 -22.93
C ASN A 24 -0.05 22.59 -21.71
N LYS A 25 -1.00 23.30 -21.10
CA LYS A 25 -0.78 23.99 -19.84
C LYS A 25 -0.72 22.95 -18.74
N ASN A 26 0.44 22.34 -18.55
CA ASN A 26 0.79 21.82 -17.24
C ASN A 26 0.84 23.03 -16.27
N PRO A 27 0.31 22.91 -15.06
CA PRO A 27 0.48 23.97 -14.06
C PRO A 27 1.98 24.15 -13.82
N THR A 28 2.45 25.37 -13.89
CA THR A 28 3.82 25.80 -13.66
C THR A 28 4.23 25.51 -12.22
N GLY A 29 4.65 24.27 -11.95
CA GLY A 29 5.62 23.98 -10.92
C GLY A 29 6.97 24.49 -11.41
N LYS A 30 7.78 25.06 -10.56
CA LYS A 30 9.17 25.39 -10.85
C LYS A 30 9.85 24.14 -11.37
N ASP A 31 10.30 24.14 -12.62
CA ASP A 31 11.14 23.06 -13.17
C ASP A 31 12.50 23.16 -12.48
N ASN A 32 12.65 22.45 -11.38
CA ASN A 32 13.88 22.35 -10.59
C ASN A 32 14.84 21.31 -11.21
N GLY A 33 14.54 20.78 -12.41
CA GLY A 33 15.27 19.68 -13.03
C GLY A 33 15.08 18.34 -12.34
N LYS A 34 14.17 18.26 -11.34
CA LYS A 34 13.80 17.04 -10.63
C LYS A 34 12.63 16.35 -11.35
N SER A 35 12.64 15.02 -11.34
CA SER A 35 11.50 14.23 -11.81
C SER A 35 10.46 14.12 -10.72
N THR A 36 9.17 14.22 -11.08
CA THR A 36 8.08 13.98 -10.13
C THR A 36 7.71 12.50 -10.13
N VAL A 37 7.65 11.89 -8.94
CA VAL A 37 7.17 10.51 -8.69
C VAL A 37 5.82 10.60 -7.98
N ARG A 38 4.78 10.08 -8.62
CA ARG A 38 3.42 10.01 -8.05
C ARG A 38 3.26 8.69 -7.31
N ILE A 39 3.24 8.73 -5.97
CA ILE A 39 3.25 7.54 -5.13
C ILE A 39 2.04 7.48 -4.20
N ALA A 40 1.50 6.28 -3.99
CA ALA A 40 0.48 6.03 -2.98
C ALA A 40 0.89 4.91 -2.03
N SER A 41 0.40 4.97 -0.81
CA SER A 41 0.55 3.89 0.17
C SER A 41 -0.71 3.75 1.01
N MET A 42 -0.88 2.60 1.67
CA MET A 42 -2.00 2.38 2.58
C MET A 42 -1.62 2.78 4.00
N LYS A 43 -2.61 3.24 4.78
CA LYS A 43 -2.45 3.36 6.23
C LYS A 43 -2.05 2.00 6.82
N GLY A 44 -0.97 1.97 7.60
CA GLY A 44 -0.49 0.75 8.25
C GLY A 44 0.93 0.36 7.86
N PRO A 45 1.30 -0.92 8.06
CA PRO A 45 2.71 -1.35 7.98
C PRO A 45 3.36 -1.10 6.62
N THR A 46 2.63 -1.20 5.51
CA THR A 46 3.17 -0.98 4.17
C THR A 46 3.65 0.46 3.91
N SER A 47 3.19 1.45 4.71
CA SER A 47 3.61 2.85 4.61
C SER A 47 4.82 3.19 5.47
N ILE A 48 5.16 2.39 6.47
CA ILE A 48 6.20 2.72 7.47
C ILE A 48 7.53 3.03 6.80
N GLY A 49 7.94 2.23 5.82
CA GLY A 49 9.17 2.46 5.07
C GLY A 49 9.21 3.75 4.24
N LEU A 50 8.08 4.44 4.06
CA LEU A 50 7.97 5.69 3.31
C LEU A 50 7.95 6.95 4.21
N VAL A 51 7.80 6.79 5.52
CA VAL A 51 7.55 7.92 6.44
C VAL A 51 8.68 8.96 6.34
N LYS A 52 9.94 8.52 6.41
CA LYS A 52 11.09 9.43 6.31
C LYS A 52 11.20 10.06 4.93
N LEU A 53 10.91 9.32 3.87
CA LEU A 53 10.88 9.85 2.50
C LEU A 53 9.84 10.96 2.35
N TYR A 54 8.65 10.79 2.92
CA TYR A 54 7.60 11.80 2.89
C TYR A 54 7.97 13.05 3.70
N ASP A 55 8.61 12.86 4.87
CA ASP A 55 9.14 13.96 5.66
C ASP A 55 10.21 14.75 4.88
N ASP A 56 11.18 14.04 4.29
CA ASP A 56 12.24 14.66 3.49
C ASP A 56 11.71 15.36 2.22
N ALA A 57 10.69 14.77 1.57
CA ALA A 57 10.02 15.36 0.43
C ALA A 57 9.30 16.67 0.82
N SER A 58 8.59 16.66 1.96
CA SER A 58 7.94 17.86 2.50
C SER A 58 8.93 18.96 2.86
N ALA A 59 10.16 18.59 3.24
CA ALA A 59 11.26 19.51 3.55
C ALA A 59 12.12 19.86 2.34
N GLU A 60 11.75 19.47 1.11
CA GLU A 60 12.48 19.69 -0.15
C GLU A 60 13.91 19.10 -0.15
N LYS A 61 14.16 18.02 0.63
CA LYS A 61 15.48 17.40 0.79
C LYS A 61 15.75 16.23 -0.16
N THR A 62 14.74 15.81 -0.92
CA THR A 62 14.81 14.68 -1.84
C THR A 62 15.39 15.09 -3.20
N SER A 63 15.96 14.13 -3.94
CA SER A 63 16.48 14.33 -5.29
C SER A 63 15.38 14.30 -6.36
N ASN A 64 14.32 13.51 -6.15
CA ASN A 64 13.07 13.61 -6.91
C ASN A 64 12.08 14.54 -6.19
N ASP A 65 11.09 15.05 -6.93
CA ASP A 65 9.87 15.59 -6.33
C ASP A 65 8.86 14.47 -6.14
N TYR A 66 8.09 14.52 -5.04
CA TYR A 66 7.10 13.49 -4.72
C TYR A 66 5.71 14.09 -4.59
N ASP A 67 4.79 13.58 -5.44
CA ASP A 67 3.35 13.74 -5.23
C ASP A 67 2.84 12.47 -4.55
N TYR A 68 2.59 12.53 -3.23
CA TYR A 68 2.28 11.35 -2.45
C TYR A 68 0.95 11.46 -1.72
N LYS A 69 0.30 10.30 -1.57
CA LYS A 69 -0.93 10.17 -0.78
C LYS A 69 -0.94 8.89 0.05
N ILE A 70 -1.59 8.95 1.21
CA ILE A 70 -1.87 7.81 2.05
C ILE A 70 -3.37 7.51 1.94
N CYS A 71 -3.72 6.33 1.42
CA CYS A 71 -5.09 5.91 1.15
C CYS A 71 -5.62 5.04 2.29
N GLY A 72 -6.94 5.07 2.51
CA GLY A 72 -7.62 4.19 3.45
C GLY A 72 -7.83 2.78 2.89
N THR A 73 -7.98 2.64 1.58
CA THR A 73 -8.32 1.37 0.93
C THR A 73 -7.36 1.02 -0.22
N ALA A 74 -7.20 -0.28 -0.47
CA ALA A 74 -6.41 -0.79 -1.58
C ALA A 74 -7.03 -0.46 -2.96
N ASP A 75 -8.36 -0.33 -3.04
CA ASP A 75 -9.08 -0.07 -4.28
C ASP A 75 -8.81 1.33 -4.85
N GLU A 76 -8.62 2.33 -3.98
CA GLU A 76 -8.20 3.67 -4.41
C GLU A 76 -6.86 3.63 -5.13
N ILE A 77 -5.89 2.90 -4.56
CA ILE A 77 -4.55 2.72 -5.13
C ILE A 77 -4.61 1.95 -6.44
N ALA A 78 -5.35 0.82 -6.46
CA ALA A 78 -5.52 0.01 -7.65
C ALA A 78 -6.08 0.82 -8.83
N THR A 79 -7.10 1.64 -8.55
CA THR A 79 -7.71 2.52 -9.56
C THR A 79 -6.70 3.52 -10.12
N GLY A 80 -5.91 4.18 -9.27
CA GLY A 80 -4.89 5.14 -9.69
C GLY A 80 -3.77 4.50 -10.54
N LEU A 81 -3.30 3.31 -10.16
CA LEU A 81 -2.30 2.56 -10.93
C LEU A 81 -2.82 2.13 -12.31
N ILE A 82 -4.05 1.60 -12.38
CA ILE A 82 -4.65 1.14 -13.64
C ILE A 82 -4.87 2.31 -14.61
N LYS A 83 -5.26 3.48 -14.09
CA LYS A 83 -5.44 4.70 -14.90
C LYS A 83 -4.13 5.40 -15.27
N GLY A 84 -2.99 5.02 -14.70
CA GLY A 84 -1.71 5.70 -14.88
C GLY A 84 -1.63 7.05 -14.15
N GLU A 85 -2.45 7.24 -13.13
CA GLU A 85 -2.42 8.41 -12.24
C GLU A 85 -1.31 8.28 -11.18
N LEU A 86 -0.83 7.05 -10.94
CA LEU A 86 0.26 6.71 -10.02
C LEU A 86 1.42 6.05 -10.78
N ASP A 87 2.63 6.35 -10.37
CA ASP A 87 3.87 5.77 -10.89
C ASP A 87 4.34 4.59 -10.04
N ALA A 88 4.14 4.67 -8.73
CA ALA A 88 4.49 3.65 -7.76
C ALA A 88 3.45 3.55 -6.63
N ALA A 89 3.39 2.42 -5.97
CA ALA A 89 2.58 2.28 -4.76
C ALA A 89 3.04 1.14 -3.86
N CYS A 90 2.83 1.31 -2.54
CA CYS A 90 2.92 0.22 -1.58
C CYS A 90 1.54 -0.41 -1.38
N VAL A 91 1.43 -1.69 -1.69
CA VAL A 91 0.15 -2.43 -1.73
C VAL A 91 0.27 -3.80 -1.07
N PRO A 92 -0.86 -4.42 -0.65
CA PRO A 92 -0.88 -5.82 -0.25
C PRO A 92 -0.35 -6.73 -1.38
N ALA A 93 0.40 -7.76 -1.03
CA ALA A 93 1.11 -8.60 -2.01
C ALA A 93 0.17 -9.29 -3.01
N ASN A 94 -1.01 -9.75 -2.57
CA ASN A 94 -2.00 -10.35 -3.46
C ASN A 94 -2.54 -9.35 -4.50
N LEU A 95 -2.68 -8.07 -4.13
CA LEU A 95 -3.13 -7.03 -5.05
C LEU A 95 -2.14 -6.82 -6.19
N ALA A 96 -0.83 -6.97 -5.94
CA ALA A 96 0.17 -6.87 -7.00
C ALA A 96 -0.05 -7.92 -8.11
N SER A 97 -0.42 -9.16 -7.76
CA SER A 97 -0.81 -10.19 -8.73
C SER A 97 -2.04 -9.80 -9.54
N VAL A 98 -3.06 -9.26 -8.86
CA VAL A 98 -4.29 -8.79 -9.52
C VAL A 98 -3.99 -7.64 -10.48
N LEU A 99 -3.17 -6.69 -10.06
CA LEU A 99 -2.75 -5.55 -10.88
C LEU A 99 -1.92 -6.01 -12.08
N TYR A 100 -0.95 -6.92 -11.87
CA TYR A 100 -0.17 -7.49 -12.97
C TYR A 100 -1.08 -8.09 -14.06
N ASN A 101 -2.04 -8.93 -13.66
CA ASN A 101 -2.96 -9.57 -14.60
C ASN A 101 -3.91 -8.55 -15.27
N LYS A 102 -4.53 -7.66 -14.51
CA LYS A 102 -5.46 -6.64 -15.04
C LYS A 102 -4.78 -5.64 -15.97
N THR A 103 -3.50 -5.40 -15.79
CA THR A 103 -2.73 -4.45 -16.62
C THR A 103 -1.85 -5.14 -17.66
N GLU A 104 -2.00 -6.46 -17.86
CA GLU A 104 -1.19 -7.23 -18.83
C GLU A 104 0.32 -7.06 -18.62
N GLY A 105 0.75 -7.11 -17.35
CA GLY A 105 2.14 -7.00 -16.94
C GLY A 105 2.69 -5.57 -16.84
N ARG A 106 1.85 -4.53 -17.01
CA ARG A 106 2.31 -3.13 -16.93
C ARG A 106 2.54 -2.62 -15.51
N ILE A 107 2.12 -3.35 -14.50
CA ILE A 107 2.48 -3.09 -13.10
C ILE A 107 3.38 -4.22 -12.63
N LYS A 108 4.55 -3.88 -12.08
CA LYS A 108 5.59 -4.83 -11.66
C LYS A 108 5.97 -4.59 -10.21
N ILE A 109 6.40 -5.66 -9.52
CA ILE A 109 6.96 -5.55 -8.17
C ILE A 109 8.39 -5.04 -8.28
N ALA A 110 8.69 -3.97 -7.53
CA ALA A 110 10.03 -3.40 -7.40
C ALA A 110 10.73 -3.86 -6.12
N ALA A 111 9.98 -4.08 -5.03
CA ALA A 111 10.52 -4.56 -3.77
C ALA A 111 9.45 -5.27 -2.92
N VAL A 112 9.89 -6.17 -2.05
CA VAL A 112 9.11 -6.62 -0.90
C VAL A 112 9.36 -5.62 0.24
N ASN A 113 8.30 -5.09 0.84
CA ASN A 113 8.43 -4.06 1.87
C ASN A 113 7.87 -4.44 3.24
N THR A 114 7.07 -5.50 3.31
CA THR A 114 6.49 -5.94 4.57
C THR A 114 6.45 -7.46 4.61
N LEU A 115 7.13 -8.04 5.58
CA LEU A 115 7.12 -9.48 5.88
C LEU A 115 6.43 -9.72 7.22
N GLY A 116 5.59 -10.75 7.30
CA GLY A 116 4.89 -11.11 8.54
C GLY A 116 3.97 -10.00 9.05
N VAL A 117 4.21 -9.53 10.27
CA VAL A 117 3.55 -8.43 11.00
C VAL A 117 2.12 -8.68 11.48
N LEU A 118 1.57 -9.87 11.33
CA LEU A 118 0.20 -10.21 11.70
C LEU A 118 0.16 -11.04 13.00
N TYR A 119 -0.66 -10.62 13.94
CA TYR A 119 -0.79 -11.26 15.25
C TYR A 119 -2.26 -11.41 15.65
N ILE A 120 -2.57 -12.49 16.39
CA ILE A 120 -3.83 -12.59 17.13
C ILE A 120 -3.59 -12.09 18.55
N LEU A 121 -4.45 -11.18 18.99
CA LEU A 121 -4.53 -10.77 20.38
C LEU A 121 -5.84 -11.26 20.97
N SER A 122 -5.80 -11.61 22.24
CA SER A 122 -6.97 -11.99 23.03
C SER A 122 -7.13 -11.05 24.23
N LYS A 123 -8.36 -10.79 24.60
CA LYS A 123 -8.77 -10.12 25.83
C LYS A 123 -9.87 -10.94 26.49
N GLY A 124 -9.68 -11.38 27.72
CA GLY A 124 -10.70 -12.09 28.49
C GLY A 124 -11.09 -13.47 27.96
N ILE A 125 -10.33 -14.02 27.00
CA ILE A 125 -10.50 -15.37 26.45
C ILE A 125 -9.14 -16.05 26.49
N ASP A 126 -9.07 -17.26 27.00
CA ASP A 126 -7.86 -18.07 27.01
C ASP A 126 -7.64 -18.72 25.66
N ILE A 127 -6.63 -18.23 24.92
CA ILE A 127 -6.19 -18.73 23.62
C ILE A 127 -4.71 -19.07 23.73
N SER A 128 -4.36 -20.33 23.54
CA SER A 128 -2.97 -20.81 23.61
C SER A 128 -2.47 -21.37 22.28
N SER A 129 -3.37 -21.64 21.34
CA SER A 129 -3.06 -22.22 20.05
C SER A 129 -4.10 -21.80 18.99
N VAL A 130 -3.78 -22.06 17.71
CA VAL A 130 -4.73 -21.83 16.60
C VAL A 130 -6.03 -22.64 16.81
N ALA A 131 -5.95 -23.82 17.42
CA ALA A 131 -7.11 -24.68 17.68
C ALA A 131 -8.17 -24.01 18.58
N ASP A 132 -7.75 -23.15 19.51
CA ASP A 132 -8.65 -22.44 20.45
C ASP A 132 -9.45 -21.33 19.76
N LEU A 133 -9.12 -20.99 18.53
CA LEU A 133 -9.89 -20.04 17.72
C LEU A 133 -11.24 -20.62 17.24
N LYS A 134 -11.41 -21.93 17.31
CA LYS A 134 -12.66 -22.58 16.91
C LYS A 134 -13.84 -22.09 17.76
N GLY A 135 -14.91 -21.66 17.10
CA GLY A 135 -16.09 -21.06 17.73
C GLY A 135 -15.95 -19.59 18.09
N GLN A 136 -14.78 -18.96 17.87
CA GLN A 136 -14.55 -17.57 18.18
C GLN A 136 -14.99 -16.64 17.06
N THR A 137 -15.26 -15.38 17.42
CA THR A 137 -15.35 -14.27 16.48
C THR A 137 -14.01 -13.52 16.47
N ILE A 138 -13.39 -13.43 15.31
CA ILE A 138 -12.10 -12.74 15.09
C ILE A 138 -12.38 -11.41 14.39
N TYR A 139 -12.11 -10.30 15.07
CA TYR A 139 -12.25 -8.96 14.51
C TYR A 139 -10.96 -8.54 13.83
N THR A 140 -11.02 -8.06 12.59
CA THR A 140 -9.82 -7.72 11.83
C THR A 140 -10.08 -6.68 10.73
N THR A 141 -9.07 -6.44 9.90
CA THR A 141 -9.13 -5.62 8.68
C THR A 141 -8.61 -6.41 7.49
N GLY A 142 -8.62 -5.79 6.32
CA GLY A 142 -7.95 -6.33 5.14
C GLY A 142 -8.73 -7.43 4.40
N GLN A 143 -10.07 -7.33 4.39
CA GLN A 143 -10.92 -8.19 3.57
C GLN A 143 -10.49 -8.16 2.09
N GLY A 144 -10.37 -9.30 1.44
CA GLY A 144 -9.89 -9.44 0.06
C GLY A 144 -8.39 -9.20 -0.13
N THR A 145 -7.62 -9.08 0.98
CA THR A 145 -6.19 -8.81 0.93
C THR A 145 -5.37 -9.87 1.66
N THR A 146 -4.03 -9.76 1.60
CA THR A 146 -3.11 -10.75 2.19
C THR A 146 -3.45 -11.15 3.64
N PRO A 147 -3.80 -10.23 4.56
CA PRO A 147 -4.18 -10.61 5.92
C PRO A 147 -5.32 -11.63 6.01
N GLU A 148 -6.40 -11.44 5.24
CA GLU A 148 -7.49 -12.42 5.19
C GLU A 148 -7.02 -13.78 4.71
N TYR A 149 -6.33 -13.80 3.56
CA TYR A 149 -5.89 -15.07 2.97
C TYR A 149 -4.91 -15.82 3.88
N THR A 150 -4.03 -15.09 4.57
CA THR A 150 -3.10 -15.67 5.55
C THR A 150 -3.85 -16.31 6.72
N LEU A 151 -4.79 -15.59 7.33
CA LEU A 151 -5.60 -16.13 8.44
C LEU A 151 -6.37 -17.37 8.01
N ARG A 152 -7.09 -17.29 6.89
CA ARG A 152 -7.89 -18.40 6.36
C ARG A 152 -7.05 -19.65 6.05
N HIS A 153 -5.86 -19.42 5.49
CA HIS A 153 -4.93 -20.52 5.21
C HIS A 153 -4.45 -21.19 6.51
N ILE A 154 -3.98 -20.42 7.48
CA ILE A 154 -3.52 -20.96 8.77
C ILE A 154 -4.65 -21.71 9.49
N LEU A 155 -5.88 -21.18 9.50
CA LEU A 155 -7.03 -21.88 10.05
C LEU A 155 -7.26 -23.23 9.36
N SER A 156 -7.28 -23.24 8.01
CA SER A 156 -7.52 -24.44 7.22
C SER A 156 -6.44 -25.53 7.45
N GLU A 157 -5.17 -25.15 7.51
CA GLU A 157 -4.08 -26.08 7.79
C GLU A 157 -4.12 -26.64 9.23
N ASN A 158 -4.81 -25.96 10.14
CA ASN A 158 -5.09 -26.44 11.49
C ASN A 158 -6.46 -27.14 11.61
N ASN A 159 -7.07 -27.58 10.50
CA ASN A 159 -8.35 -28.26 10.45
C ASN A 159 -9.54 -27.45 10.99
N ILE A 160 -9.49 -26.13 10.85
CA ILE A 160 -10.58 -25.20 11.17
C ILE A 160 -11.12 -24.63 9.86
N ASP A 161 -12.38 -24.92 9.56
CA ASP A 161 -13.06 -24.35 8.39
C ASP A 161 -13.34 -22.85 8.65
N PRO A 162 -12.68 -21.94 7.92
CA PRO A 162 -12.80 -20.50 8.18
C PRO A 162 -14.19 -19.94 7.85
N ASP A 163 -15.08 -20.72 7.21
CA ASP A 163 -16.44 -20.30 6.87
C ASP A 163 -17.48 -20.90 7.83
N LYS A 164 -17.11 -21.90 8.66
CA LYS A 164 -18.05 -22.60 9.53
C LYS A 164 -17.64 -22.63 11.00
N ASP A 165 -16.33 -22.76 11.24
CA ASP A 165 -15.80 -23.00 12.58
C ASP A 165 -15.40 -21.72 13.31
N VAL A 166 -15.31 -20.59 12.61
CA VAL A 166 -15.05 -19.25 13.16
C VAL A 166 -15.96 -18.23 12.49
N THR A 167 -16.11 -17.07 13.13
CA THR A 167 -16.69 -15.88 12.49
C THR A 167 -15.58 -14.85 12.28
N ILE A 168 -15.34 -14.38 11.05
CA ILE A 168 -14.38 -13.32 10.79
C ILE A 168 -15.14 -12.04 10.47
N GLU A 169 -15.03 -11.04 11.34
CA GLU A 169 -15.64 -9.73 11.14
C GLU A 169 -14.60 -8.69 10.68
N TYR A 170 -14.85 -8.10 9.52
CA TYR A 170 -13.95 -7.13 8.91
C TYR A 170 -14.40 -5.69 9.16
N MET A 171 -13.44 -4.83 9.47
CA MET A 171 -13.59 -3.39 9.59
C MET A 171 -12.68 -2.70 8.59
N SER A 172 -12.97 -1.42 8.31
CA SER A 172 -12.21 -0.66 7.32
C SER A 172 -10.79 -0.37 7.78
N GLU A 173 -10.61 -0.06 9.06
CA GLU A 173 -9.32 0.33 9.65
C GLU A 173 -9.05 -0.38 10.98
N ALA A 174 -7.77 -0.62 11.30
CA ALA A 174 -7.37 -1.25 12.57
C ALA A 174 -7.79 -0.44 13.81
N ALA A 175 -7.90 0.88 13.70
CA ALA A 175 -8.41 1.73 14.77
C ALA A 175 -9.88 1.41 15.12
N GLU A 176 -10.71 1.06 14.14
CA GLU A 176 -12.11 0.65 14.35
C GLU A 176 -12.18 -0.71 15.06
N VAL A 177 -11.30 -1.66 14.67
CA VAL A 177 -11.17 -2.95 15.35
C VAL A 177 -10.87 -2.73 16.82
N LEU A 178 -9.87 -1.89 17.14
CA LEU A 178 -9.51 -1.58 18.51
C LEU A 178 -10.64 -0.89 19.28
N GLN A 179 -11.31 0.07 18.67
CA GLN A 179 -12.42 0.77 19.32
C GLN A 179 -13.54 -0.21 19.69
N LYS A 180 -13.90 -1.11 18.77
CA LYS A 180 -14.95 -2.12 19.03
C LYS A 180 -14.51 -3.11 20.10
N ALA A 181 -13.32 -3.67 19.97
CA ALA A 181 -12.82 -4.71 20.88
C ALA A 181 -12.56 -4.16 22.30
N SER A 182 -12.07 -2.92 22.44
CA SER A 182 -11.87 -2.28 23.76
C SER A 182 -13.17 -2.07 24.53
N ALA A 183 -14.30 -1.90 23.84
CA ALA A 183 -15.62 -1.75 24.47
C ALA A 183 -16.24 -3.09 24.93
N MET A 184 -15.61 -4.23 24.62
CA MET A 184 -16.08 -5.56 24.97
C MET A 184 -15.36 -6.08 26.21
N ASP A 185 -16.02 -6.91 27.02
CA ASP A 185 -15.39 -7.60 28.15
C ASP A 185 -14.38 -8.67 27.66
N SER A 186 -14.67 -9.28 26.51
CA SER A 186 -13.80 -10.27 25.89
C SER A 186 -13.81 -10.13 24.36
N ALA A 187 -12.64 -10.30 23.74
CA ALA A 187 -12.46 -10.17 22.28
C ALA A 187 -11.26 -10.96 21.78
N VAL A 188 -11.35 -11.46 20.55
CA VAL A 188 -10.21 -11.96 19.78
C VAL A 188 -10.06 -11.06 18.56
N VAL A 189 -8.88 -10.50 18.36
CA VAL A 189 -8.59 -9.60 17.24
C VAL A 189 -7.36 -10.07 16.47
N MET A 190 -7.35 -9.91 15.15
CA MET A 190 -6.13 -10.01 14.34
C MET A 190 -5.72 -8.61 13.91
N LEU A 191 -4.52 -8.21 14.28
CA LEU A 191 -3.98 -6.88 14.00
C LEU A 191 -2.56 -6.97 13.45
N PRO A 192 -2.16 -6.02 12.58
CA PRO A 192 -0.76 -5.84 12.21
C PRO A 192 -0.03 -4.95 13.23
N GLU A 193 1.30 -5.05 13.28
CA GLU A 193 2.10 -3.96 13.85
C GLU A 193 1.94 -2.68 12.99
N PRO A 194 1.96 -1.49 13.62
CA PRO A 194 2.17 -1.20 15.05
C PRO A 194 0.89 -1.25 15.90
N PHE A 195 -0.24 -1.67 15.34
CA PHE A 195 -1.52 -1.68 16.07
C PHE A 195 -1.57 -2.69 17.20
N VAL A 196 -0.73 -3.72 17.20
CA VAL A 196 -0.54 -4.63 18.33
C VAL A 196 -0.08 -3.86 19.57
N GLU A 197 0.96 -3.04 19.43
CA GLU A 197 1.47 -2.24 20.55
C GLU A 197 0.49 -1.13 20.94
N VAL A 198 -0.22 -0.52 20.00
CA VAL A 198 -1.29 0.43 20.29
C VAL A 198 -2.42 -0.22 21.10
N ALA A 199 -2.81 -1.47 20.77
CA ALA A 199 -3.81 -2.21 21.52
C ALA A 199 -3.40 -2.41 22.99
N LYS A 200 -2.22 -2.96 23.22
CA LYS A 200 -1.66 -3.26 24.55
C LYS A 200 -1.44 -1.99 25.38
N THR A 201 -1.04 -0.89 24.74
CA THR A 201 -0.87 0.41 25.42
C THR A 201 -2.21 1.01 25.86
N LYS A 202 -3.25 0.91 25.02
CA LYS A 202 -4.57 1.46 25.32
C LYS A 202 -5.36 0.61 26.31
N ASP A 203 -5.23 -0.70 26.21
CA ASP A 203 -5.91 -1.66 27.05
C ASP A 203 -4.97 -2.83 27.38
N PRO A 204 -4.30 -2.80 28.54
CA PRO A 204 -3.35 -3.85 28.94
C PRO A 204 -3.96 -5.25 29.11
N ALA A 205 -5.28 -5.39 29.02
CA ALA A 205 -5.94 -6.69 29.03
C ALA A 205 -5.80 -7.43 27.68
N PHE A 206 -5.33 -6.76 26.62
CA PHE A 206 -4.96 -7.44 25.39
C PHE A 206 -3.58 -8.09 25.51
N GLU A 207 -3.54 -9.38 25.26
CA GLU A 207 -2.32 -10.18 25.18
C GLU A 207 -2.11 -10.69 23.76
N THR A 208 -0.86 -10.65 23.27
CA THR A 208 -0.50 -11.28 22.00
C THR A 208 -0.40 -12.79 22.22
N VAL A 209 -1.30 -13.56 21.61
CA VAL A 209 -1.45 -15.00 21.84
C VAL A 209 -0.95 -15.85 20.69
N ILE A 210 -1.03 -15.37 19.43
CA ILE A 210 -0.56 -16.08 18.24
C ILE A 210 0.20 -15.12 17.34
N ASP A 211 1.41 -15.52 16.94
CA ASP A 211 2.22 -14.92 15.89
C ASP A 211 1.97 -15.68 14.59
N LEU A 212 1.26 -15.07 13.64
CA LEU A 212 0.90 -15.75 12.39
C LEU A 212 2.13 -16.07 11.52
N THR A 213 3.23 -15.36 11.68
CA THR A 213 4.49 -15.69 10.99
C THR A 213 5.03 -17.02 11.49
N LYS A 214 5.03 -17.23 12.81
CA LYS A 214 5.47 -18.52 13.40
C LYS A 214 4.53 -19.66 13.04
N GLU A 215 3.23 -19.42 12.98
CA GLU A 215 2.29 -20.46 12.54
C GLU A 215 2.47 -20.81 11.06
N TRP A 216 2.75 -19.81 10.22
CA TRP A 216 3.09 -20.02 8.82
C TRP A 216 4.37 -20.87 8.65
N GLU A 217 5.42 -20.54 9.40
CA GLU A 217 6.71 -21.26 9.37
C GLU A 217 6.59 -22.73 9.81
N LYS A 218 5.63 -23.06 10.70
CA LYS A 218 5.32 -24.46 11.05
C LYS A 218 4.70 -25.24 9.89
N ILE A 219 3.99 -24.56 9.00
CA ILE A 219 3.31 -25.14 7.85
C ILE A 219 4.24 -25.19 6.63
N HIS A 220 5.12 -24.19 6.49
CA HIS A 220 5.94 -23.94 5.32
C HIS A 220 7.38 -23.61 5.71
N ASP A 221 8.26 -24.62 5.75
CA ASP A 221 9.63 -24.54 6.27
C ASP A 221 10.51 -23.47 5.62
N ASP A 222 10.34 -23.15 4.34
CA ASP A 222 11.23 -22.29 3.56
C ASP A 222 10.52 -21.05 2.97
N SER A 223 9.41 -20.62 3.55
CA SER A 223 8.68 -19.45 3.04
C SER A 223 8.27 -18.47 4.13
N SER A 224 8.12 -17.22 3.76
CA SER A 224 7.66 -16.14 4.65
C SER A 224 6.36 -15.53 4.15
N ILE A 225 5.55 -15.00 5.05
CA ILE A 225 4.37 -14.23 4.69
C ILE A 225 4.82 -12.90 4.07
N VAL A 226 4.65 -12.75 2.77
CA VAL A 226 4.82 -11.46 2.09
C VAL A 226 3.51 -10.69 2.22
N THR A 227 3.45 -9.76 3.18
CA THR A 227 2.25 -8.99 3.45
C THR A 227 2.12 -7.80 2.51
N GLY A 228 3.22 -7.12 2.21
CA GLY A 228 3.23 -5.93 1.36
C GLY A 228 4.39 -5.88 0.40
N VAL A 229 4.15 -5.18 -0.72
CA VAL A 229 5.13 -4.94 -1.78
C VAL A 229 5.07 -3.52 -2.30
N LEU A 230 6.19 -3.01 -2.78
CA LEU A 230 6.27 -1.83 -3.62
C LEU A 230 6.08 -2.26 -5.07
N VAL A 231 5.08 -1.69 -5.73
CA VAL A 231 4.87 -1.86 -7.18
C VAL A 231 5.18 -0.57 -7.93
N VAL A 232 5.58 -0.71 -9.19
CA VAL A 232 5.85 0.40 -10.11
C VAL A 232 5.16 0.17 -11.45
N SER A 233 4.75 1.24 -12.11
CA SER A 233 4.26 1.17 -13.48
C SER A 233 5.43 1.00 -14.45
N GLU A 234 5.26 0.14 -15.46
CA GLU A 234 6.27 -0.08 -16.51
C GLU A 234 6.54 1.19 -17.32
N ASN A 235 5.50 1.99 -17.55
CA ASN A 235 5.65 3.27 -18.25
C ASN A 235 6.59 4.22 -17.51
N PHE A 236 6.44 4.37 -16.19
CA PHE A 236 7.35 5.18 -15.39
C PHE A 236 8.75 4.57 -15.40
N ALA A 237 8.86 3.26 -15.14
CA ALA A 237 10.14 2.57 -15.05
C ALA A 237 10.96 2.68 -16.34
N SER A 238 10.32 2.55 -17.51
CA SER A 238 11.01 2.60 -18.81
C SER A 238 11.29 4.02 -19.29
N SER A 239 10.41 4.99 -18.96
CA SER A 239 10.56 6.37 -19.44
C SER A 239 11.39 7.25 -18.50
N ASN A 240 11.57 6.84 -17.24
CA ASN A 240 12.21 7.63 -16.18
C ASN A 240 13.18 6.77 -15.33
N GLU A 241 14.05 5.98 -15.98
CA GLU A 241 14.92 5.02 -15.30
C GLU A 241 15.76 5.65 -14.18
N ASN A 242 16.33 6.84 -14.41
CA ASN A 242 17.10 7.55 -13.40
C ASN A 242 16.24 7.97 -12.20
N ALA A 243 15.01 8.45 -12.44
CA ALA A 243 14.09 8.81 -11.38
C ALA A 243 13.67 7.58 -10.57
N LEU A 244 13.44 6.42 -11.21
CA LEU A 244 13.17 5.18 -10.53
C LEU A 244 14.34 4.73 -9.65
N ARG A 245 15.58 4.77 -10.16
CA ARG A 245 16.77 4.41 -9.35
C ARG A 245 16.90 5.31 -8.13
N THR A 246 16.81 6.62 -8.33
CA THR A 246 16.83 7.61 -7.24
C THR A 246 15.73 7.34 -6.23
N PHE A 247 14.50 7.08 -6.68
CA PHE A 247 13.39 6.73 -5.80
C PHE A 247 13.67 5.47 -4.97
N LEU A 248 14.18 4.41 -5.57
CA LEU A 248 14.50 3.17 -4.87
C LEU A 248 15.62 3.37 -3.83
N ASP A 249 16.62 4.20 -4.12
CA ASP A 249 17.69 4.52 -3.18
C ASP A 249 17.16 5.37 -2.00
N GLU A 250 16.33 6.38 -2.26
CA GLU A 250 15.69 7.20 -1.24
C GLU A 250 14.68 6.38 -0.40
N TYR A 251 13.94 5.48 -1.04
CA TYR A 251 13.04 4.56 -0.35
C TYR A 251 13.79 3.59 0.57
N LYS A 252 14.90 3.03 0.08
CA LYS A 252 15.77 2.15 0.89
C LYS A 252 16.28 2.89 2.12
N ALA A 253 16.84 4.09 1.95
CA ALA A 253 17.31 4.89 3.06
C ALA A 253 16.21 5.25 4.07
N SER A 254 15.00 5.54 3.57
CA SER A 254 13.82 5.79 4.41
C SER A 254 13.42 4.56 5.20
N SER A 255 13.41 3.38 4.58
CA SER A 255 13.08 2.12 5.23
C SER A 255 14.10 1.73 6.29
N GLU A 256 15.40 1.88 6.01
CA GLU A 256 16.48 1.66 6.97
C GLU A 256 16.38 2.62 8.17
N ASN A 257 16.03 3.89 7.92
CA ASN A 257 15.78 4.85 9.00
C ASN A 257 14.60 4.45 9.89
N ALA A 258 13.49 3.99 9.29
CA ALA A 258 12.32 3.53 10.03
C ALA A 258 12.65 2.31 10.92
N THR A 259 13.51 1.41 10.43
CA THR A 259 13.94 0.23 11.20
C THR A 259 14.90 0.59 12.35
N ALA A 260 15.75 1.58 12.15
CA ALA A 260 16.75 2.01 13.14
C ALA A 260 16.16 2.89 14.26
N ASN A 261 15.01 3.54 14.03
CA ASN A 261 14.39 4.51 14.93
C ASN A 261 12.95 4.08 15.28
N ILE A 262 12.82 2.90 15.84
CA ILE A 262 11.52 2.31 16.26
C ILE A 262 11.02 2.91 17.59
N GLU A 263 11.77 3.79 18.25
CA GLU A 263 11.40 4.43 19.52
C GLU A 263 10.35 5.54 19.36
#